data_236203c76ed8b10831433dba465fa399
#
_entry.id   236203c76ed8b10831433dba465fa399
#
_cell.length_a   1.000
_cell.length_b   1.000
_cell.length_c   1.000
_cell.angle_alpha   90.00
_cell.angle_beta   90.00
_cell.angle_gamma   90.00
#
_symmetry.space_group_name_H-M   'P 1'
#
loop_
_entity.id
_entity.type
_entity.pdbx_description
1 polymer ?
#
loop_
_entity_poly.entity_id
_entity_poly.type
_entity_poly.pdbx_seq_one_letter_code
_entity_poly.pdbx_strand_id
1 'polypeptide(L)' 'MYRKIKTLTGVSVNEFIRNVRLEKAKELIELGNDNITEISYKVGFSSPSYFTKCYKDKYGYLPTHNKR' A
#
# COMPACT_ATOMS: atom_id res chain seq x y z
N MET A 1 -12.49 17.91 -2.95
CA MET A 1 -11.93 17.85 -2.74
C MET A 1 -10.89 17.50 -3.06
N TYR A 2 -10.13 17.57 -3.34
CA TYR A 2 -9.16 17.16 -3.51
C TYR A 2 -8.13 18.03 -3.77
N ARG A 3 -8.14 19.00 -4.22
CA ARG A 3 -7.13 19.77 -4.54
C ARG A 3 -6.54 20.37 -3.34
N LYS A 4 -7.24 20.70 -2.44
CA LYS A 4 -6.70 21.25 -1.30
C LYS A 4 -5.92 20.27 -0.58
N ILE A 5 -6.13 19.07 -0.82
CA ILE A 5 -5.39 18.06 -0.18
C ILE A 5 -3.94 18.19 -0.37
N LYS A 6 -3.50 18.36 -1.60
CA LYS A 6 -2.13 18.41 -1.81
C LYS A 6 -1.53 19.65 -1.27
N THR A 7 -2.20 20.72 -1.26
CA THR A 7 -1.58 21.92 -0.78
C THR A 7 -1.35 21.88 0.69
N LEU A 8 -2.25 21.27 1.41
CA LEU A 8 -2.12 21.29 2.84
C LEU A 8 -1.16 20.29 3.38
N THR A 9 -1.11 19.15 2.80
CA THR A 9 -0.32 18.08 3.37
C THR A 9 1.08 18.01 2.84
N GLY A 10 1.32 18.55 1.68
CA GLY A 10 2.61 18.40 1.08
C GLY A 10 2.87 17.05 0.49
N VAL A 11 1.86 16.22 0.46
CA VAL A 11 2.01 14.90 -0.12
C VAL A 11 1.99 14.99 -1.63
N SER A 12 2.91 14.33 -2.29
CA SER A 12 2.96 14.34 -3.73
C SER A 12 1.89 13.42 -4.29
N VAL A 13 1.61 13.58 -5.59
CA VAL A 13 0.64 12.72 -6.25
C VAL A 13 1.09 11.27 -6.17
N ASN A 14 2.39 11.04 -6.35
CA ASN A 14 2.90 9.68 -6.28
C ASN A 14 2.70 9.06 -4.90
N GLU A 15 2.89 9.85 -3.87
CA GLU A 15 2.67 9.35 -2.54
C GLU A 15 1.21 9.04 -2.30
N PHE A 16 0.33 9.88 -2.80
CA PHE A 16 -1.08 9.66 -2.64
C PHE A 16 -1.50 8.35 -3.31
N ILE A 17 -1.04 8.14 -4.54
CA ILE A 17 -1.35 6.92 -5.26
C ILE A 17 -0.80 5.71 -4.53
N ARG A 18 0.42 5.82 -4.03
CA ARG A 18 1.01 4.71 -3.30
C ARG A 18 0.20 4.37 -2.06
N ASN A 19 -0.26 5.38 -1.34
CA ASN A 19 -1.07 5.14 -0.16
C ASN A 19 -2.37 4.43 -0.49
N VAL A 20 -3.01 4.82 -1.57
CA VAL A 20 -4.24 4.16 -2.01
C VAL A 20 -3.97 2.70 -2.34
N ARG A 21 -2.87 2.45 -3.02
CA ARG A 21 -2.51 1.07 -3.36
C ARG A 21 -2.25 0.24 -2.12
N LEU A 22 -1.61 0.82 -1.13
CA LEU A 22 -1.33 0.10 0.11
C LEU A 22 -2.61 -0.23 0.86
N GLU A 23 -3.56 0.68 0.85
CA GLU A 23 -4.83 0.44 1.51
C GLU A 23 -5.57 -0.70 0.82
N LYS A 24 -5.54 -0.73 -0.50
CA LYS A 24 -6.18 -1.80 -1.23
C LYS A 24 -5.48 -3.13 -0.93
N ALA A 25 -4.16 -3.10 -0.86
CA ALA A 25 -3.42 -4.30 -0.54
C ALA A 25 -3.77 -4.83 0.83
N LYS A 26 -3.95 -3.93 1.79
CA LYS A 26 -4.31 -4.36 3.13
C LYS A 26 -5.63 -5.12 3.11
N GLU A 27 -6.59 -4.65 2.34
CA GLU A 27 -7.85 -5.35 2.22
C GLU A 27 -7.65 -6.75 1.65
N LEU A 28 -6.83 -6.86 0.62
CA LEU A 28 -6.59 -8.14 0.00
C LEU A 28 -5.88 -9.10 0.96
N ILE A 29 -4.96 -8.56 1.74
CA ILE A 29 -4.26 -9.37 2.72
C ILE A 29 -5.23 -9.92 3.76
N GLU A 30 -6.16 -9.10 4.19
CA GLU A 30 -7.11 -9.51 5.20
C GLU A 30 -8.07 -10.56 4.67
N LEU A 31 -8.34 -10.53 3.37
CA LEU A 31 -9.16 -11.56 2.77
C LEU A 31 -8.45 -12.90 2.74
N GLY A 32 -7.13 -12.87 2.66
CA GLY A 32 -6.36 -14.10 2.76
C GLY A 32 -6.37 -14.99 1.53
N ASN A 33 -6.81 -14.47 0.40
CA ASN A 33 -6.89 -15.28 -0.81
C ASN A 33 -5.63 -15.32 -1.65
N ASP A 34 -4.81 -14.31 -1.55
CA ASP A 34 -3.62 -14.21 -2.38
C ASP A 34 -2.38 -14.08 -1.53
N ASN A 35 -1.25 -14.45 -2.07
CA ASN A 35 -0.02 -14.24 -1.33
C ASN A 35 0.47 -12.81 -1.56
N ILE A 36 1.48 -12.42 -0.81
CA ILE A 36 1.98 -11.05 -0.84
C ILE A 36 2.51 -10.66 -2.20
N THR A 37 3.20 -11.57 -2.86
CA THR A 37 3.75 -11.28 -4.17
C THR A 37 2.65 -10.94 -5.17
N GLU A 38 1.60 -11.73 -5.18
CA GLU A 38 0.50 -11.46 -6.09
C GLU A 38 -0.22 -10.18 -5.75
N ILE A 39 -0.40 -9.93 -4.46
CA ILE A 39 -1.08 -8.71 -4.04
C ILE A 39 -0.30 -7.48 -4.49
N SER A 40 1.02 -7.53 -4.36
CA SER A 40 1.83 -6.38 -4.75
C SER A 40 1.62 -6.04 -6.22
N TYR A 41 1.58 -7.05 -7.07
CA TYR A 41 1.37 -6.77 -8.49
C TYR A 41 -0.07 -6.37 -8.79
N LYS A 42 -1.02 -6.94 -8.07
CA LYS A 42 -2.41 -6.60 -8.29
C LYS A 42 -2.69 -5.14 -8.00
N VAL A 43 -2.09 -4.60 -6.97
CA VAL A 43 -2.35 -3.21 -6.63
C VAL A 43 -1.46 -2.24 -7.38
N GLY A 44 -0.55 -2.75 -8.20
CA GLY A 44 0.20 -1.87 -9.08
C GLY A 44 1.65 -1.59 -8.70
N PHE A 45 2.20 -2.35 -7.77
CA PHE A 45 3.61 -2.16 -7.42
C PHE A 45 4.48 -2.92 -8.40
N SER A 46 5.67 -2.41 -8.63
CA SER A 46 6.57 -3.04 -9.58
C SER A 46 7.32 -4.23 -9.00
N SER A 47 7.45 -4.31 -7.68
CA SER A 47 8.11 -5.45 -7.08
C SER A 47 7.57 -5.69 -5.69
N PRO A 48 7.55 -6.94 -5.25
CA PRO A 48 7.11 -7.25 -3.89
C PRO A 48 8.00 -6.63 -2.83
N SER A 49 9.29 -6.52 -3.10
CA SER A 49 10.21 -5.92 -2.14
C SER A 49 9.86 -4.46 -1.87
N TYR A 50 9.62 -3.74 -2.93
CA TYR A 50 9.26 -2.34 -2.78
C TYR A 50 7.91 -2.20 -2.09
N PHE A 51 6.98 -3.05 -2.45
CA PHE A 51 5.67 -3.05 -1.81
C PHE A 51 5.81 -3.28 -0.31
N THR A 52 6.58 -4.27 0.08
CA THR A 52 6.76 -4.60 1.48
C THR A 52 7.36 -3.43 2.24
N LYS A 53 8.34 -2.78 1.64
CA LYS A 53 8.96 -1.65 2.28
C LYS A 53 7.97 -0.52 2.50
N CYS A 54 7.19 -0.21 1.49
CA CYS A 54 6.21 0.86 1.60
C CYS A 54 5.13 0.51 2.61
N TYR A 55 4.72 -0.74 2.63
CA TYR A 55 3.69 -1.18 3.56
C TYR A 55 4.18 -1.01 4.99
N LYS A 56 5.41 -1.42 5.26
CA LYS A 56 5.95 -1.30 6.59
C LYS A 56 6.07 0.16 6.99
N ASP A 57 6.48 1.00 6.06
CA ASP A 57 6.60 2.42 6.35
C ASP A 57 5.25 3.02 6.73
N LYS A 58 4.19 2.58 6.05
CA LYS A 58 2.90 3.15 6.30
C LYS A 58 2.23 2.61 7.56
N TYR A 59 2.30 1.32 7.77
CA TYR A 59 1.56 0.68 8.84
C TYR A 59 2.42 0.27 10.03
N GLY A 60 3.72 0.22 9.88
CA GLY A 60 4.58 -0.10 11.00
C GLY A 60 4.86 -1.57 11.18
N TYR A 61 4.36 -2.42 10.30
CA TYR A 61 4.63 -3.86 10.36
C TYR A 61 4.61 -4.42 8.96
N LEU A 62 5.19 -5.61 8.82
CA LEU A 62 5.25 -6.24 7.51
C LEU A 62 3.90 -6.80 7.13
N PRO A 63 3.60 -6.86 5.82
CA PRO A 63 2.31 -7.39 5.39
C PRO A 63 2.12 -8.85 5.77
N THR A 64 3.19 -9.62 5.85
CA THR A 64 3.06 -11.02 6.23
C THR A 64 2.65 -11.19 7.68
N HIS A 65 3.02 -10.26 8.54
CA HIS A 65 2.61 -10.33 9.89
C HIS A 65 1.13 -10.18 10.08
N ASN A 66 0.52 -9.44 9.22
CA ASN A 66 -0.88 -9.18 9.33
C ASN A 66 -1.75 -10.37 9.14
N LYS A 67 -1.20 -11.48 8.61
CA LYS A 67 -1.92 -12.58 8.36
C LYS A 67 -2.23 -13.33 9.47
N ARG A 68 -2.35 -13.54 10.16
CA ARG A 68 -2.76 -14.30 11.13
C ARG A 68 -3.17 -14.37 11.55
#